data_49ce53255b902175c494454e80079260
#
_entry.id   49ce53255b902175c494454e80079260
#
_cell.length_a   1.000
_cell.length_b   1.000
_cell.length_c   1.000
_cell.angle_alpha   90.00
_cell.angle_beta   90.00
_cell.angle_gamma   90.00
#
_symmetry.space_group_name_H-M   'P 1'
#
loop_
_entity.id
_entity.type
_entity.pdbx_description
1 polymer ?
#
loop_
_entity_poly.entity_id
_entity_poly.type
_entity_poly.pdbx_seq_one_letter_code
_entity_poly.pdbx_strand_id
1 'polypeptide(L)'
;MNKFFKLTSLALLCFSCTDSYDEFSDNVSLKTRATEEPVSFFDKVTAPERWRQFETLEEMMEACQLPQQMLDTISTEGLIKLCYDYPLHSIYLAYNNQSEGINVITSNFNGFDELKNRPDAAEMLIDFYDNLYLPVYLSAKPNDKDFTILKLNYIEKILASNLLPEIQSPENKEKLEQAVQKKIQLKRSAPEIYSTYSLTPSIRVQKFLQGDTLQNQILDDSEYSINTFPMTTSSEQTTVYTYYGTMVEGFNYDEMSNEEINSSNIYFKMKFPNATYINTATNSYNCHSYAWNMTDGGATCWINHSKSNDATSNSNIKAYWSDPLGYIETTNEAEATKIHYYQSDHSAVKSSVSGYYESKWGPGPLMRHAPGYGPYTNMDKRHYYKFGVNYTATETLNCNTGSGITQVGIASTYNTKKTYFRTTKYVWRVENAKGDDVTDSPDVSIDIIKNAATITFHKIGNYTIYCECYYGSKIYARCWFEALVEP
;
A
#
# COMPACT_ATOMS: atom_id res chain seq x y z
N MET A 1 -24.25 13.63 61.25
CA MET A 1 -25.60 14.08 60.82
C MET A 1 -25.93 13.31 59.55
N ASN A 2 -26.60 12.28 59.75
CA ASN A 2 -27.86 11.68 59.27
C ASN A 2 -28.43 12.28 57.96
N LYS A 3 -28.67 11.40 56.94
CA LYS A 3 -29.98 10.93 56.41
C LYS A 3 -29.71 10.10 55.17
N PHE A 4 -29.86 8.84 55.21
CA PHE A 4 -30.83 7.83 54.79
C PHE A 4 -31.98 8.34 53.90
N PHE A 5 -32.19 7.63 52.75
CA PHE A 5 -33.48 7.21 52.18
C PHE A 5 -33.17 6.47 50.87
N LYS A 6 -33.46 5.29 50.78
CA LYS A 6 -34.49 4.26 50.73
C LYS A 6 -34.61 3.68 49.28
N LEU A 7 -34.36 2.37 49.24
CA LEU A 7 -34.77 1.43 48.15
C LEU A 7 -36.28 1.51 47.90
N THR A 8 -36.68 1.34 46.67
CA THR A 8 -37.95 0.66 46.33
C THR A 8 -37.74 -0.27 45.13
N SER A 9 -37.89 -1.56 45.42
CA SER A 9 -38.07 -2.65 44.46
C SER A 9 -39.46 -2.54 43.82
N LEU A 10 -39.54 -2.85 42.51
CA LEU A 10 -40.83 -3.30 41.97
C LEU A 10 -40.63 -4.38 40.92
N ALA A 11 -41.17 -5.44 41.20
CA ALA A 11 -41.51 -6.74 40.78
C ALA A 11 -41.60 -7.04 39.25
N LEU A 12 -41.16 -8.28 38.98
CA LEU A 12 -41.47 -9.12 37.84
C LEU A 12 -42.97 -9.17 37.50
N LEU A 13 -43.23 -9.17 36.19
CA LEU A 13 -44.40 -9.87 35.67
C LEU A 13 -43.97 -10.67 34.43
N CYS A 14 -43.87 -11.99 34.62
CA CYS A 14 -43.83 -12.99 33.56
C CYS A 14 -45.23 -13.07 32.92
N PHE A 15 -45.28 -13.01 31.59
CA PHE A 15 -46.36 -13.57 30.84
C PHE A 15 -45.81 -14.62 29.88
N SER A 16 -46.04 -15.86 30.26
CA SER A 16 -46.03 -17.01 29.40
C SER A 16 -47.32 -16.99 28.54
N CYS A 17 -47.22 -17.13 27.24
CA CYS A 17 -48.33 -17.64 26.47
C CYS A 17 -47.80 -18.73 25.54
N THR A 18 -48.36 -19.85 25.73
CA THR A 18 -48.26 -21.14 25.11
C THR A 18 -48.77 -21.16 23.67
N ASP A 19 -48.16 -22.08 22.95
CA ASP A 19 -48.51 -22.69 21.69
C ASP A 19 -49.96 -22.65 21.23
N SER A 20 -50.14 -22.38 19.92
CA SER A 20 -51.12 -23.08 19.11
C SER A 20 -50.58 -23.22 17.69
N TYR A 21 -50.26 -24.47 17.35
CA TYR A 21 -50.13 -24.95 15.97
C TYR A 21 -51.55 -24.89 15.37
N ASP A 22 -51.67 -24.20 14.25
CA ASP A 22 -52.76 -24.43 13.30
C ASP A 22 -52.14 -24.77 11.93
N GLU A 23 -52.30 -26.04 11.59
CA GLU A 23 -52.20 -26.55 10.24
C GLU A 23 -53.17 -25.81 9.32
N PHE A 24 -52.67 -25.11 8.31
CA PHE A 24 -53.46 -24.78 7.13
C PHE A 24 -52.78 -25.33 5.89
N SER A 25 -53.51 -26.28 5.31
CA SER A 25 -53.26 -26.99 4.08
C SER A 25 -53.21 -26.08 2.85
N ASP A 26 -52.32 -26.47 1.98
CA ASP A 26 -52.28 -26.36 0.52
C ASP A 26 -53.41 -25.56 -0.19
N ASN A 27 -52.97 -24.50 -0.84
CA ASN A 27 -53.28 -24.04 -2.18
C ASN A 27 -53.11 -22.54 -2.28
N VAL A 28 -51.84 -22.10 -2.37
CA VAL A 28 -51.56 -20.76 -2.89
C VAL A 28 -50.57 -20.89 -4.05
N SER A 29 -51.13 -20.62 -5.21
CA SER A 29 -50.49 -20.39 -6.49
C SER A 29 -49.07 -19.84 -6.33
N LEU A 30 -48.13 -20.42 -7.06
CA LEU A 30 -46.83 -19.87 -7.42
C LEU A 30 -46.98 -18.49 -8.08
N LYS A 31 -47.27 -17.48 -7.30
CA LYS A 31 -47.13 -16.07 -7.65
C LYS A 31 -46.27 -15.41 -6.61
N THR A 32 -45.02 -15.16 -7.03
CA THR A 32 -44.12 -14.12 -6.48
C THR A 32 -43.98 -14.19 -4.97
N ARG A 33 -43.17 -15.12 -4.47
CA ARG A 33 -42.32 -14.76 -3.33
C ARG A 33 -41.40 -13.69 -3.85
N ALA A 34 -41.67 -12.45 -3.45
CA ALA A 34 -40.74 -11.36 -3.64
C ALA A 34 -39.40 -11.83 -3.07
N THR A 35 -38.44 -12.06 -3.95
CA THR A 35 -37.05 -12.23 -3.60
C THR A 35 -36.71 -11.07 -2.71
N GLU A 36 -36.19 -11.34 -1.49
CA GLU A 36 -35.59 -10.29 -0.67
C GLU A 36 -34.72 -9.47 -1.62
N GLU A 37 -34.94 -8.15 -1.65
CA GLU A 37 -34.17 -7.30 -2.54
C GLU A 37 -32.67 -7.55 -2.27
N PRO A 38 -31.84 -7.70 -3.31
CA PRO A 38 -30.41 -8.02 -3.15
C PRO A 38 -29.69 -7.13 -2.14
N VAL A 39 -30.07 -5.86 -2.06
CA VAL A 39 -29.55 -4.87 -1.08
C VAL A 39 -29.77 -5.32 0.37
N SER A 40 -30.89 -6.00 0.67
CA SER A 40 -31.16 -6.46 2.03
C SER A 40 -30.25 -7.60 2.50
N PHE A 41 -29.64 -8.36 1.60
CA PHE A 41 -28.69 -9.40 2.00
C PHE A 41 -27.44 -8.80 2.62
N PHE A 42 -26.77 -7.87 1.94
CA PHE A 42 -25.57 -7.25 2.46
C PHE A 42 -25.85 -6.34 3.67
N ASP A 43 -27.00 -5.70 3.76
CA ASP A 43 -27.40 -4.93 4.94
C ASP A 43 -27.44 -5.80 6.20
N LYS A 44 -27.95 -7.03 6.10
CA LYS A 44 -27.93 -8.00 7.19
C LYS A 44 -26.52 -8.46 7.56
N VAL A 45 -25.67 -8.72 6.53
CA VAL A 45 -24.28 -9.17 6.74
C VAL A 45 -23.45 -8.07 7.38
N THR A 46 -23.58 -6.83 6.91
CA THR A 46 -22.79 -5.67 7.36
C THR A 46 -23.42 -4.91 8.53
N ALA A 47 -24.45 -5.47 9.20
CA ALA A 47 -25.02 -4.89 10.41
C ALA A 47 -23.90 -4.63 11.44
N PRO A 48 -23.83 -3.44 12.06
CA PRO A 48 -22.65 -3.01 12.84
C PRO A 48 -22.27 -3.99 13.96
N GLU A 49 -23.25 -4.61 14.62
CA GLU A 49 -23.01 -5.56 15.71
C GLU A 49 -22.36 -6.86 15.21
N ARG A 50 -22.71 -7.30 14.02
CA ARG A 50 -22.16 -8.49 13.37
C ARG A 50 -20.81 -8.17 12.75
N TRP A 51 -20.73 -7.06 12.01
CA TRP A 51 -19.53 -6.70 11.24
C TRP A 51 -18.30 -6.47 12.14
N ARG A 52 -18.49 -5.93 13.34
CA ARG A 52 -17.43 -5.73 14.34
C ARG A 52 -16.91 -7.02 14.98
N GLN A 53 -17.55 -8.16 14.77
CA GLN A 53 -17.09 -9.43 15.32
C GLN A 53 -15.97 -10.06 14.49
N PHE A 54 -15.80 -9.64 13.23
CA PHE A 54 -14.77 -10.17 12.36
C PHE A 54 -13.40 -9.60 12.72
N GLU A 55 -12.41 -10.50 12.77
CA GLU A 55 -11.03 -10.18 13.13
C GLU A 55 -10.09 -10.19 11.91
N THR A 56 -10.51 -10.78 10.78
CA THR A 56 -9.73 -10.90 9.54
C THR A 56 -10.55 -10.53 8.32
N LEU A 57 -9.88 -10.21 7.21
CA LEU A 57 -10.54 -9.98 5.93
C LEU A 57 -11.21 -11.25 5.40
N GLU A 58 -10.58 -12.40 5.61
CA GLU A 58 -11.10 -13.70 5.20
C GLU A 58 -12.47 -13.99 5.83
N GLU A 59 -12.64 -13.72 7.11
CA GLU A 59 -13.93 -13.85 7.80
C GLU A 59 -14.99 -12.91 7.21
N MET A 60 -14.61 -11.66 6.90
CA MET A 60 -15.51 -10.70 6.24
C MET A 60 -15.92 -11.18 4.84
N MET A 61 -14.97 -11.72 4.05
CA MET A 61 -15.24 -12.26 2.72
C MET A 61 -16.15 -13.49 2.78
N GLU A 62 -15.90 -14.40 3.72
CA GLU A 62 -16.74 -15.59 3.92
C GLU A 62 -18.17 -15.21 4.30
N ALA A 63 -18.34 -14.24 5.19
CA ALA A 63 -19.65 -13.76 5.58
C ALA A 63 -20.45 -13.11 4.44
N CYS A 64 -19.76 -12.62 3.39
CA CYS A 64 -20.37 -12.02 2.20
C CYS A 64 -20.73 -13.02 1.11
N GLN A 65 -20.44 -14.32 1.27
CA GLN A 65 -20.80 -15.33 0.26
C GLN A 65 -22.31 -15.42 0.08
N LEU A 66 -22.77 -15.46 -1.18
CA LEU A 66 -24.18 -15.59 -1.49
C LEU A 66 -24.65 -17.04 -1.25
N PRO A 67 -25.82 -17.24 -0.61
CA PRO A 67 -26.39 -18.57 -0.48
C PRO A 67 -26.64 -19.21 -1.84
N GLN A 68 -26.40 -20.53 -1.98
CA GLN A 68 -26.60 -21.25 -3.24
C GLN A 68 -28.02 -21.08 -3.80
N GLN A 69 -29.04 -21.16 -2.93
CA GLN A 69 -30.43 -20.93 -3.33
C GLN A 69 -30.64 -19.55 -3.97
N MET A 70 -29.90 -18.53 -3.54
CA MET A 70 -29.97 -17.19 -4.15
C MET A 70 -29.30 -17.19 -5.52
N LEU A 71 -28.12 -17.79 -5.65
CA LEU A 71 -27.41 -17.92 -6.93
C LEU A 71 -28.25 -18.67 -7.97
N ASP A 72 -28.94 -19.74 -7.58
CA ASP A 72 -29.77 -20.55 -8.47
C ASP A 72 -31.03 -19.80 -9.01
N THR A 73 -31.47 -18.76 -8.32
CA THR A 73 -32.73 -18.08 -8.63
C THR A 73 -32.62 -16.63 -9.07
N ILE A 74 -31.46 -15.99 -8.83
CA ILE A 74 -31.24 -14.59 -9.16
C ILE A 74 -31.07 -14.41 -10.68
N SER A 75 -31.62 -13.32 -11.22
CA SER A 75 -31.36 -12.93 -12.62
C SER A 75 -29.92 -12.44 -12.78
N THR A 76 -29.41 -12.44 -14.02
CA THR A 76 -28.06 -11.89 -14.33
C THR A 76 -27.96 -10.41 -13.93
N GLU A 77 -29.00 -9.61 -14.16
CA GLU A 77 -29.05 -8.21 -13.73
C GLU A 77 -28.95 -8.08 -12.20
N GLY A 78 -29.73 -8.88 -11.46
CA GLY A 78 -29.68 -8.91 -10.00
C GLY A 78 -28.32 -9.33 -9.47
N LEU A 79 -27.68 -10.31 -10.11
CA LEU A 79 -26.33 -10.77 -9.76
C LEU A 79 -25.28 -9.70 -10.01
N ILE A 80 -25.33 -8.99 -11.16
CA ILE A 80 -24.46 -7.85 -11.46
C ILE A 80 -24.62 -6.77 -10.39
N LYS A 81 -25.83 -6.47 -9.97
CA LYS A 81 -26.10 -5.51 -8.91
C LYS A 81 -25.47 -5.95 -7.58
N LEU A 82 -25.56 -7.24 -7.21
CA LEU A 82 -24.88 -7.76 -6.02
C LEU A 82 -23.34 -7.65 -6.14
N CYS A 83 -22.78 -7.99 -7.29
CA CYS A 83 -21.33 -7.81 -7.52
C CYS A 83 -20.91 -6.34 -7.39
N TYR A 84 -21.70 -5.42 -7.91
CA TYR A 84 -21.47 -3.97 -7.80
C TYR A 84 -21.62 -3.45 -6.36
N ASP A 85 -22.59 -3.99 -5.61
CA ASP A 85 -22.87 -3.61 -4.23
C ASP A 85 -22.08 -4.44 -3.19
N TYR A 86 -21.12 -5.27 -3.64
CA TYR A 86 -20.29 -6.08 -2.76
C TYR A 86 -19.64 -5.22 -1.67
N PRO A 87 -19.81 -5.53 -0.37
CA PRO A 87 -19.40 -4.67 0.72
C PRO A 87 -17.92 -4.31 0.73
N LEU A 88 -17.08 -5.22 0.22
CA LEU A 88 -15.61 -5.07 0.19
C LEU A 88 -15.10 -4.63 -1.20
N HIS A 89 -15.98 -4.04 -2.04
CA HIS A 89 -15.68 -3.63 -3.42
C HIS A 89 -14.44 -2.74 -3.57
N SER A 90 -14.07 -1.96 -2.56
CA SER A 90 -12.97 -1.00 -2.66
C SER A 90 -11.72 -1.36 -1.86
N ILE A 91 -11.62 -2.61 -1.36
CA ILE A 91 -10.37 -3.06 -0.70
C ILE A 91 -9.18 -3.07 -1.68
N TYR A 92 -9.43 -3.16 -3.00
CA TYR A 92 -8.36 -3.06 -4.01
C TYR A 92 -7.53 -1.79 -3.88
N LEU A 93 -8.11 -0.71 -3.34
CA LEU A 93 -7.40 0.54 -3.07
C LEU A 93 -6.20 0.34 -2.13
N ALA A 94 -6.27 -0.62 -1.23
CA ALA A 94 -5.20 -0.88 -0.27
C ALA A 94 -3.94 -1.49 -0.91
N TYR A 95 -4.07 -2.13 -2.08
CA TYR A 95 -3.00 -2.83 -2.76
C TYR A 95 -2.12 -1.89 -3.57
N ASN A 96 -0.80 -2.09 -3.55
CA ASN A 96 0.13 -1.36 -4.40
C ASN A 96 -0.14 -1.65 -5.89
N ASN A 97 -0.43 -2.90 -6.22
CA ASN A 97 -0.98 -3.31 -7.50
C ASN A 97 -2.51 -3.49 -7.36
N GLN A 98 -3.27 -2.51 -7.81
CA GLN A 98 -4.73 -2.54 -7.69
C GLN A 98 -5.39 -3.67 -8.50
N SER A 99 -4.74 -4.18 -9.55
CA SER A 99 -5.23 -5.35 -10.29
C SER A 99 -5.16 -6.61 -9.45
N GLU A 100 -4.15 -6.74 -8.58
CA GLU A 100 -4.08 -7.82 -7.59
C GLU A 100 -5.22 -7.71 -6.58
N GLY A 101 -5.50 -6.52 -6.10
CA GLY A 101 -6.65 -6.28 -5.21
C GLY A 101 -8.00 -6.65 -5.87
N ILE A 102 -8.17 -6.36 -7.16
CA ILE A 102 -9.35 -6.81 -7.93
C ILE A 102 -9.38 -8.34 -8.03
N ASN A 103 -8.26 -8.99 -8.30
CA ASN A 103 -8.18 -10.46 -8.33
C ASN A 103 -8.55 -11.07 -6.98
N VAL A 104 -8.11 -10.47 -5.87
CA VAL A 104 -8.51 -10.92 -4.53
C VAL A 104 -10.03 -10.85 -4.37
N ILE A 105 -10.66 -9.76 -4.77
CA ILE A 105 -12.13 -9.61 -4.69
C ILE A 105 -12.82 -10.67 -5.57
N THR A 106 -12.45 -10.75 -6.84
CA THR A 106 -13.13 -11.59 -7.83
C THR A 106 -12.91 -13.08 -7.64
N SER A 107 -11.83 -13.47 -6.94
CA SER A 107 -11.54 -14.87 -6.63
C SER A 107 -12.10 -15.32 -5.27
N ASN A 108 -12.54 -14.40 -4.43
CA ASN A 108 -13.04 -14.70 -3.08
C ASN A 108 -14.50 -14.32 -2.88
N PHE A 109 -15.23 -13.99 -3.95
CA PHE A 109 -16.66 -13.74 -3.89
C PHE A 109 -17.39 -14.62 -4.93
N ASN A 110 -18.20 -15.55 -4.46
CA ASN A 110 -18.89 -16.53 -5.31
C ASN A 110 -19.87 -15.91 -6.31
N GLY A 111 -20.29 -14.67 -6.11
CA GLY A 111 -21.09 -13.92 -7.09
C GLY A 111 -20.36 -13.74 -8.42
N PHE A 112 -19.03 -13.55 -8.40
CA PHE A 112 -18.24 -13.48 -9.64
C PHE A 112 -18.05 -14.85 -10.30
N ASP A 113 -17.92 -15.92 -9.52
CA ASP A 113 -17.83 -17.25 -10.08
C ASP A 113 -19.13 -17.64 -10.79
N GLU A 114 -20.28 -17.31 -10.22
CA GLU A 114 -21.56 -17.49 -10.87
C GLU A 114 -21.70 -16.57 -12.11
N LEU A 115 -21.26 -15.29 -12.02
CA LEU A 115 -21.36 -14.36 -13.14
C LEU A 115 -20.59 -14.83 -14.38
N LYS A 116 -19.41 -15.43 -14.20
CA LYS A 116 -18.62 -16.04 -15.30
C LYS A 116 -19.38 -17.14 -16.05
N ASN A 117 -20.32 -17.80 -15.39
CA ASN A 117 -21.11 -18.91 -15.97
C ASN A 117 -22.36 -18.43 -16.70
N ARG A 118 -22.69 -17.14 -16.66
CA ARG A 118 -23.87 -16.56 -17.30
C ARG A 118 -23.55 -16.14 -18.73
N PRO A 119 -24.22 -16.67 -19.74
CA PRO A 119 -23.93 -16.39 -21.16
C PRO A 119 -24.21 -14.93 -21.56
N ASP A 120 -25.11 -14.26 -20.85
CA ASP A 120 -25.51 -12.86 -21.05
C ASP A 120 -24.74 -11.85 -20.16
N ALA A 121 -23.81 -12.34 -19.31
CA ALA A 121 -23.14 -11.52 -18.30
C ALA A 121 -22.38 -10.32 -18.89
N ALA A 122 -21.64 -10.53 -19.97
CA ALA A 122 -20.82 -9.47 -20.58
C ALA A 122 -21.70 -8.33 -21.13
N GLU A 123 -22.74 -8.68 -21.90
CA GLU A 123 -23.66 -7.69 -22.45
C GLU A 123 -24.39 -6.93 -21.35
N MET A 124 -24.97 -7.65 -20.38
CA MET A 124 -25.70 -7.04 -19.29
C MET A 124 -24.81 -6.18 -18.37
N LEU A 125 -23.54 -6.56 -18.17
CA LEU A 125 -22.60 -5.75 -17.39
C LEU A 125 -22.27 -4.43 -18.11
N ILE A 126 -22.13 -4.47 -19.44
CA ILE A 126 -21.91 -3.27 -20.24
C ILE A 126 -23.13 -2.34 -20.19
N ASP A 127 -24.34 -2.90 -20.34
CA ASP A 127 -25.59 -2.13 -20.25
C ASP A 127 -25.77 -1.53 -18.85
N PHE A 128 -25.45 -2.29 -17.79
CA PHE A 128 -25.45 -1.79 -16.43
C PHE A 128 -24.47 -0.62 -16.27
N TYR A 129 -23.23 -0.75 -16.76
CA TYR A 129 -22.20 0.29 -16.70
C TYR A 129 -22.61 1.55 -17.46
N ASP A 130 -23.14 1.44 -18.69
CA ASP A 130 -23.60 2.62 -19.47
C ASP A 130 -24.70 3.39 -18.74
N ASN A 131 -25.61 2.68 -18.06
CA ASN A 131 -26.72 3.28 -17.33
C ASN A 131 -26.33 3.82 -15.93
N LEU A 132 -25.10 3.58 -15.44
CA LEU A 132 -24.66 4.13 -14.16
C LEU A 132 -24.65 5.66 -14.20
N TYR A 133 -25.28 6.28 -13.20
CA TYR A 133 -25.25 7.72 -13.01
C TYR A 133 -23.86 8.16 -12.50
N LEU A 134 -23.33 9.21 -13.10
CA LEU A 134 -22.13 9.92 -12.61
C LEU A 134 -22.53 11.28 -12.06
N PRO A 135 -22.24 11.59 -10.80
CA PRO A 135 -22.40 12.92 -10.28
C PRO A 135 -21.41 13.88 -10.98
N VAL A 136 -21.92 14.96 -11.55
CA VAL A 136 -21.11 16.01 -12.18
C VAL A 136 -21.17 17.33 -11.41
N TYR A 137 -21.85 17.35 -10.26
CA TYR A 137 -21.93 18.47 -9.35
C TYR A 137 -21.66 17.99 -7.92
N LEU A 138 -20.93 18.81 -7.17
CA LEU A 138 -20.73 18.56 -5.75
C LEU A 138 -22.07 18.59 -5.02
N SER A 139 -22.36 17.51 -4.30
CA SER A 139 -23.52 17.47 -3.41
C SER A 139 -23.24 18.32 -2.17
N ALA A 140 -24.19 19.16 -1.78
CA ALA A 140 -24.11 19.92 -0.53
C ALA A 140 -24.08 19.02 0.73
N LYS A 141 -24.51 17.79 0.59
CA LYS A 141 -24.41 16.73 1.61
C LYS A 141 -24.02 15.43 0.89
N PRO A 142 -22.74 15.05 0.90
CA PRO A 142 -22.34 13.73 0.43
C PRO A 142 -23.20 12.69 1.15
N ASN A 143 -23.85 11.81 0.39
CA ASN A 143 -24.52 10.67 0.99
C ASN A 143 -23.41 9.70 1.42
N ASP A 144 -23.08 9.68 2.70
CA ASP A 144 -21.99 8.89 3.31
C ASP A 144 -22.04 7.38 2.98
N LYS A 145 -23.12 6.91 2.36
CA LYS A 145 -23.34 5.49 2.04
C LYS A 145 -23.24 5.15 0.55
N ASP A 146 -23.09 6.13 -0.31
CA ASP A 146 -23.28 5.87 -1.75
C ASP A 146 -22.00 5.39 -2.45
N PHE A 147 -20.82 5.76 -2.02
CA PHE A 147 -19.51 5.36 -2.60
C PHE A 147 -19.47 5.33 -4.13
N THR A 148 -20.30 6.12 -4.82
CA THR A 148 -20.52 6.08 -6.27
C THR A 148 -19.20 6.21 -7.05
N ILE A 149 -18.32 7.12 -6.61
CA ILE A 149 -17.00 7.33 -7.25
C ILE A 149 -16.14 6.05 -7.14
N LEU A 150 -16.07 5.47 -5.94
CA LEU A 150 -15.28 4.25 -5.70
C LEU A 150 -15.85 3.04 -6.45
N LYS A 151 -17.16 2.89 -6.44
CA LYS A 151 -17.86 1.81 -7.17
C LYS A 151 -17.71 1.94 -8.68
N LEU A 152 -17.70 3.18 -9.21
CA LEU A 152 -17.44 3.41 -10.62
C LEU A 152 -16.02 2.96 -11.00
N ASN A 153 -15.02 3.36 -10.24
CA ASN A 153 -13.64 2.93 -10.47
C ASN A 153 -13.51 1.41 -10.35
N TYR A 154 -14.23 0.81 -9.41
CA TYR A 154 -14.26 -0.63 -9.22
C TYR A 154 -14.84 -1.38 -10.43
N ILE A 155 -16.01 -0.97 -10.94
CA ILE A 155 -16.63 -1.63 -12.09
C ILE A 155 -15.78 -1.46 -13.36
N GLU A 156 -15.13 -0.30 -13.55
CA GLU A 156 -14.22 -0.09 -14.67
C GLU A 156 -13.00 -1.02 -14.60
N LYS A 157 -12.47 -1.29 -13.41
CA LYS A 157 -11.40 -2.27 -13.23
C LYS A 157 -11.86 -3.69 -13.52
N ILE A 158 -13.10 -4.05 -13.17
CA ILE A 158 -13.69 -5.33 -13.54
C ILE A 158 -13.82 -5.44 -15.07
N LEU A 159 -14.32 -4.41 -15.75
CA LEU A 159 -14.46 -4.35 -17.21
C LEU A 159 -13.12 -4.44 -17.94
N ALA A 160 -12.06 -3.90 -17.36
CA ALA A 160 -10.69 -3.98 -17.90
C ALA A 160 -9.97 -5.27 -17.50
N SER A 161 -10.59 -6.16 -16.73
CA SER A 161 -10.02 -7.46 -16.36
C SER A 161 -10.43 -8.54 -17.35
N ASN A 162 -9.76 -9.69 -17.29
CA ASN A 162 -10.12 -10.85 -18.10
C ASN A 162 -11.25 -11.70 -17.48
N LEU A 163 -12.07 -11.10 -16.61
CA LEU A 163 -13.12 -11.81 -15.88
C LEU A 163 -14.18 -12.38 -16.82
N LEU A 164 -14.60 -11.60 -17.82
CA LEU A 164 -15.60 -11.94 -18.83
C LEU A 164 -15.00 -11.78 -20.23
N PRO A 165 -14.42 -12.85 -20.82
CA PRO A 165 -13.77 -12.77 -22.14
C PRO A 165 -14.70 -12.30 -23.27
N GLU A 166 -16.01 -12.52 -23.15
CA GLU A 166 -17.04 -12.12 -24.11
C GLU A 166 -17.15 -10.60 -24.29
N ILE A 167 -16.58 -9.81 -23.37
CA ILE A 167 -16.44 -8.34 -23.52
C ILE A 167 -15.64 -7.99 -24.79
N GLN A 168 -14.71 -8.85 -25.21
CA GLN A 168 -13.91 -8.67 -26.42
C GLN A 168 -14.64 -9.07 -27.73
N SER A 169 -15.89 -9.55 -27.68
CA SER A 169 -16.67 -9.77 -28.88
C SER A 169 -16.90 -8.45 -29.64
N PRO A 170 -16.99 -8.47 -31.00
CA PRO A 170 -17.09 -7.22 -31.77
C PRO A 170 -18.26 -6.31 -31.32
N GLU A 171 -19.40 -6.91 -31.02
CA GLU A 171 -20.60 -6.18 -30.57
C GLU A 171 -20.43 -5.56 -29.19
N ASN A 172 -19.98 -6.35 -28.21
CA ASN A 172 -19.76 -5.87 -26.84
C ASN A 172 -18.66 -4.81 -26.78
N LYS A 173 -17.60 -5.00 -27.59
CA LYS A 173 -16.50 -4.05 -27.71
C LYS A 173 -16.98 -2.68 -28.17
N GLU A 174 -17.79 -2.61 -29.22
CA GLU A 174 -18.35 -1.35 -29.74
C GLU A 174 -19.24 -0.67 -28.69
N LYS A 175 -20.15 -1.41 -28.05
CA LYS A 175 -21.02 -0.89 -26.99
C LYS A 175 -20.20 -0.32 -25.83
N LEU A 176 -19.20 -1.06 -25.35
CA LEU A 176 -18.38 -0.65 -24.21
C LEU A 176 -17.50 0.56 -24.57
N GLU A 177 -16.95 0.62 -25.79
CA GLU A 177 -16.16 1.77 -26.24
C GLU A 177 -16.97 3.08 -26.21
N GLN A 178 -18.23 3.04 -26.68
CA GLN A 178 -19.15 4.18 -26.63
C GLN A 178 -19.47 4.58 -25.18
N ALA A 179 -19.78 3.62 -24.32
CA ALA A 179 -20.08 3.87 -22.91
C ALA A 179 -18.89 4.50 -22.16
N VAL A 180 -17.68 3.96 -22.35
CA VAL A 180 -16.46 4.45 -21.73
C VAL A 180 -16.12 5.86 -22.20
N GLN A 181 -16.23 6.15 -23.50
CA GLN A 181 -16.01 7.50 -24.05
C GLN A 181 -16.93 8.52 -23.38
N LYS A 182 -18.20 8.18 -23.25
CA LYS A 182 -19.19 9.04 -22.56
C LYS A 182 -18.78 9.29 -21.09
N LYS A 183 -18.37 8.23 -20.34
CA LYS A 183 -17.94 8.36 -18.95
C LYS A 183 -16.66 9.21 -18.83
N ILE A 184 -15.69 9.05 -19.72
CA ILE A 184 -14.46 9.88 -19.75
C ILE A 184 -14.81 11.34 -19.96
N GLN A 185 -15.71 11.66 -20.90
CA GLN A 185 -16.14 13.05 -21.13
C GLN A 185 -16.82 13.66 -19.91
N LEU A 186 -17.70 12.90 -19.24
CA LEU A 186 -18.36 13.32 -18.00
C LEU A 186 -17.33 13.55 -16.87
N LYS A 187 -16.40 12.62 -16.64
CA LYS A 187 -15.35 12.79 -15.63
C LYS A 187 -14.49 14.02 -15.90
N ARG A 188 -14.10 14.25 -17.16
CA ARG A 188 -13.33 15.45 -17.57
C ARG A 188 -14.10 16.77 -17.40
N SER A 189 -15.41 16.74 -17.44
CA SER A 189 -16.25 17.94 -17.22
C SER A 189 -16.38 18.32 -15.74
N ALA A 190 -15.96 17.46 -14.81
CA ALA A 190 -16.06 17.66 -13.37
C ALA A 190 -14.73 17.29 -12.65
N PRO A 191 -13.62 18.00 -12.94
CA PRO A 191 -12.29 17.65 -12.41
C PRO A 191 -12.18 17.85 -10.88
N GLU A 192 -13.06 18.63 -10.28
CA GLU A 192 -13.17 18.79 -8.84
C GLU A 192 -13.71 17.54 -8.13
N ILE A 193 -14.40 16.65 -8.87
CA ILE A 193 -14.92 15.38 -8.39
C ILE A 193 -14.00 14.23 -8.81
N TYR A 194 -13.57 14.22 -10.08
CA TYR A 194 -12.80 13.16 -10.71
C TYR A 194 -11.41 13.66 -11.09
N SER A 195 -10.42 13.32 -10.29
CA SER A 195 -9.02 13.58 -10.61
C SER A 195 -8.50 12.64 -11.72
N THR A 196 -7.24 12.78 -12.07
CA THR A 196 -6.52 11.81 -12.91
C THR A 196 -6.60 10.39 -12.35
N TYR A 197 -6.68 10.25 -11.02
CA TYR A 197 -6.85 8.98 -10.32
C TYR A 197 -8.12 8.24 -10.77
N SER A 198 -9.27 8.89 -10.84
CA SER A 198 -10.53 8.27 -11.32
C SER A 198 -10.64 8.19 -12.85
N LEU A 199 -9.83 8.94 -13.60
CA LEU A 199 -9.77 8.80 -15.07
C LEU A 199 -8.99 7.55 -15.51
N THR A 200 -7.98 7.17 -14.75
CA THR A 200 -7.11 6.02 -15.06
C THR A 200 -7.88 4.71 -15.31
N PRO A 201 -8.85 4.29 -14.47
CA PRO A 201 -9.64 3.09 -14.74
C PRO A 201 -10.40 3.12 -16.07
N SER A 202 -11.02 4.26 -16.43
CA SER A 202 -11.72 4.40 -17.71
C SER A 202 -10.77 4.28 -18.91
N ILE A 203 -9.58 4.90 -18.82
CA ILE A 203 -8.54 4.80 -19.85
C ILE A 203 -8.04 3.36 -20.00
N ARG A 204 -7.94 2.62 -18.90
CA ARG A 204 -7.59 1.19 -18.92
C ARG A 204 -8.61 0.36 -19.67
N VAL A 205 -9.91 0.62 -19.49
CA VAL A 205 -10.96 -0.06 -20.28
C VAL A 205 -10.76 0.21 -21.77
N GLN A 206 -10.46 1.46 -22.18
CA GLN A 206 -10.18 1.77 -23.60
C GLN A 206 -8.99 0.97 -24.14
N LYS A 207 -7.88 0.91 -23.40
CA LYS A 207 -6.70 0.16 -23.83
C LYS A 207 -6.95 -1.34 -23.90
N PHE A 208 -7.67 -1.89 -22.93
CA PHE A 208 -8.10 -3.29 -22.95
C PHE A 208 -8.88 -3.60 -24.22
N LEU A 209 -9.79 -2.71 -24.65
CA LEU A 209 -10.55 -2.84 -25.89
C LEU A 209 -9.68 -2.73 -27.14
N GLN A 210 -8.56 -2.03 -27.12
CA GLN A 210 -7.63 -1.90 -28.24
C GLN A 210 -6.70 -3.12 -28.40
N GLY A 211 -6.83 -4.12 -27.52
CA GLY A 211 -6.06 -5.35 -27.60
C GLY A 211 -4.71 -5.29 -26.89
N ASP A 212 -4.47 -4.26 -26.08
CA ASP A 212 -3.41 -4.26 -25.10
C ASP A 212 -3.72 -5.34 -24.06
N THR A 213 -3.32 -6.57 -24.39
CA THR A 213 -3.54 -7.71 -23.51
C THR A 213 -2.63 -7.59 -22.30
N LEU A 214 -3.24 -7.18 -21.22
CA LEU A 214 -2.69 -7.01 -19.86
C LEU A 214 -2.09 -8.27 -19.23
N GLN A 215 -1.97 -9.38 -19.97
CA GLN A 215 -1.45 -10.64 -19.42
C GLN A 215 0.04 -10.63 -19.09
N ASN A 216 0.84 -9.64 -19.56
CA ASN A 216 2.28 -9.59 -19.30
C ASN A 216 2.83 -8.21 -18.95
N GLN A 217 2.00 -7.19 -18.80
CA GLN A 217 2.43 -5.89 -18.30
C GLN A 217 1.62 -5.56 -17.08
N ILE A 218 2.27 -5.54 -15.95
CA ILE A 218 1.85 -4.65 -14.87
C ILE A 218 1.87 -3.29 -15.55
N LEU A 219 0.70 -2.83 -15.89
CA LEU A 219 0.56 -1.43 -16.24
C LEU A 219 0.79 -0.70 -14.94
N ASP A 220 2.04 -0.40 -14.70
CA ASP A 220 2.46 0.64 -13.83
C ASP A 220 1.57 1.84 -14.15
N ASP A 221 0.82 2.32 -13.16
CA ASP A 221 0.05 3.56 -13.29
C ASP A 221 0.98 4.72 -13.72
N SER A 222 2.31 4.52 -13.70
CA SER A 222 3.35 5.44 -14.12
C SER A 222 3.67 5.45 -15.64
N GLU A 223 3.32 4.42 -16.41
CA GLU A 223 3.64 4.37 -17.86
C GLU A 223 2.67 5.11 -18.77
N TYR A 224 1.70 5.85 -18.21
CA TYR A 224 0.73 6.59 -19.01
C TYR A 224 1.20 7.97 -19.49
N SER A 225 2.37 8.04 -20.15
CA SER A 225 2.63 9.16 -21.03
C SER A 225 1.99 8.89 -22.41
N ILE A 226 0.71 9.22 -22.53
CA ILE A 226 0.02 9.20 -23.82
C ILE A 226 0.38 10.47 -24.56
N ASN A 227 1.22 10.33 -25.61
CA ASN A 227 1.66 11.42 -26.49
C ASN A 227 0.57 12.09 -27.35
N THR A 228 -0.71 11.96 -26.99
CA THR A 228 -1.81 12.52 -27.81
C THR A 228 -2.85 13.34 -27.07
N PHE A 229 -2.80 13.45 -25.73
CA PHE A 229 -3.69 14.38 -24.99
C PHE A 229 -3.00 14.90 -23.72
N PRO A 230 -3.11 16.21 -23.41
CA PRO A 230 -2.41 16.84 -22.30
C PRO A 230 -3.15 16.63 -20.96
N MET A 231 -3.27 15.40 -20.51
CA MET A 231 -3.66 15.04 -19.16
C MET A 231 -3.07 13.65 -18.87
N THR A 232 -1.79 13.63 -18.57
CA THR A 232 -1.08 12.45 -18.11
C THR A 232 -1.15 12.41 -16.60
N THR A 233 -1.47 11.24 -16.02
CA THR A 233 -0.98 10.91 -14.68
C THR A 233 0.54 10.90 -14.79
N SER A 234 1.17 12.02 -14.50
CA SER A 234 2.63 12.07 -14.46
C SER A 234 3.06 11.42 -13.14
N SER A 235 3.45 10.16 -13.20
CA SER A 235 4.31 9.66 -12.13
C SER A 235 5.69 10.23 -12.37
N GLU A 236 6.12 11.11 -11.48
CA GLU A 236 7.49 11.59 -11.49
C GLU A 236 8.37 10.61 -10.72
N GLN A 237 9.37 10.05 -11.40
CA GLN A 237 10.35 9.19 -10.72
C GLN A 237 11.14 10.02 -9.73
N THR A 238 11.28 9.54 -8.51
CA THR A 238 12.06 10.15 -7.44
C THR A 238 13.00 9.12 -6.81
N THR A 239 13.90 9.57 -5.97
CA THR A 239 14.84 8.70 -5.28
C THR A 239 14.85 9.03 -3.79
N VAL A 240 14.74 7.99 -2.97
CA VAL A 240 14.98 8.07 -1.53
C VAL A 240 16.18 7.19 -1.16
N TYR A 241 16.66 7.30 0.05
CA TYR A 241 17.88 6.61 0.48
C TYR A 241 17.66 5.87 1.79
N THR A 242 18.26 4.69 1.89
CA THR A 242 18.34 3.98 3.17
C THR A 242 19.30 4.70 4.13
N TYR A 243 19.35 4.28 5.39
CA TYR A 243 20.33 4.82 6.34
C TYR A 243 21.78 4.56 5.96
N TYR A 244 22.04 3.52 5.20
CA TYR A 244 23.36 3.23 4.64
C TYR A 244 23.68 4.08 3.41
N GLY A 245 22.68 4.72 2.80
CA GLY A 245 22.82 5.55 1.62
C GLY A 245 22.63 4.79 0.30
N THR A 246 22.03 3.60 0.33
CA THR A 246 21.61 2.89 -0.88
C THR A 246 20.40 3.59 -1.47
N MET A 247 20.45 3.83 -2.78
CA MET A 247 19.34 4.44 -3.52
C MET A 247 18.16 3.47 -3.60
N VAL A 248 16.98 4.00 -3.33
CA VAL A 248 15.70 3.31 -3.48
C VAL A 248 14.83 4.13 -4.42
N GLU A 249 14.44 3.52 -5.52
CA GLU A 249 13.55 4.15 -6.50
C GLU A 249 12.17 4.37 -5.88
N GLY A 250 11.62 5.55 -6.10
CA GLY A 250 10.28 5.94 -5.69
C GLY A 250 9.54 6.67 -6.80
N PHE A 251 8.25 6.89 -6.59
CA PHE A 251 7.37 7.57 -7.53
C PHE A 251 6.48 8.57 -6.80
N ASN A 252 6.27 9.72 -7.41
CA ASN A 252 5.30 10.70 -6.99
C ASN A 252 4.10 10.62 -7.95
N TYR A 253 2.91 10.60 -7.41
CA TYR A 253 1.66 10.58 -8.17
C TYR A 253 0.86 11.85 -7.92
N ASP A 254 0.04 12.22 -8.90
CA ASP A 254 -0.94 13.28 -8.71
C ASP A 254 -1.90 12.93 -7.56
N GLU A 255 -2.31 13.94 -6.83
CA GLU A 255 -3.22 13.75 -5.70
C GLU A 255 -4.66 13.49 -6.19
N MET A 256 -5.41 12.78 -5.38
CA MET A 256 -6.83 12.56 -5.55
C MET A 256 -7.62 13.85 -5.31
N SER A 257 -8.82 13.96 -5.89
CA SER A 257 -9.76 15.02 -5.55
C SER A 257 -10.22 14.90 -4.08
N ASN A 258 -10.73 16.01 -3.53
CA ASN A 258 -11.28 15.98 -2.18
C ASN A 258 -12.44 14.97 -2.04
N GLU A 259 -13.24 14.79 -3.07
CA GLU A 259 -14.36 13.85 -3.08
C GLU A 259 -13.86 12.40 -3.07
N GLU A 260 -12.82 12.09 -3.83
CA GLU A 260 -12.16 10.77 -3.82
C GLU A 260 -11.53 10.46 -2.46
N ILE A 261 -10.82 11.43 -1.87
CA ILE A 261 -10.23 11.34 -0.54
C ILE A 261 -11.31 11.09 0.50
N ASN A 262 -12.39 11.87 0.50
CA ASN A 262 -13.48 11.75 1.45
C ASN A 262 -14.19 10.40 1.33
N SER A 263 -14.51 9.99 0.11
CA SER A 263 -15.13 8.69 -0.18
C SER A 263 -14.28 7.53 0.33
N SER A 264 -12.96 7.59 0.09
CA SER A 264 -12.02 6.59 0.57
C SER A 264 -11.95 6.55 2.11
N ASN A 265 -11.85 7.72 2.76
CA ASN A 265 -11.84 7.82 4.22
C ASN A 265 -13.10 7.23 4.86
N ILE A 266 -14.27 7.56 4.33
CA ILE A 266 -15.56 7.07 4.84
C ILE A 266 -15.65 5.56 4.63
N TYR A 267 -15.29 5.08 3.42
CA TYR A 267 -15.32 3.64 3.10
C TYR A 267 -14.51 2.82 4.09
N PHE A 268 -13.23 3.14 4.28
CA PHE A 268 -12.37 2.36 5.18
C PHE A 268 -12.79 2.45 6.64
N LYS A 269 -13.24 3.61 7.12
CA LYS A 269 -13.79 3.75 8.48
C LYS A 269 -15.04 2.89 8.70
N MET A 270 -15.92 2.79 7.70
CA MET A 270 -17.14 2.00 7.81
C MET A 270 -16.88 0.50 7.68
N LYS A 271 -16.00 0.12 6.75
CA LYS A 271 -15.73 -1.30 6.46
C LYS A 271 -14.74 -1.94 7.42
N PHE A 272 -13.90 -1.13 8.07
CA PHE A 272 -12.94 -1.61 9.07
C PHE A 272 -13.12 -0.91 10.41
N PRO A 273 -14.27 -1.09 11.09
CA PRO A 273 -14.63 -0.34 12.30
C PRO A 273 -13.78 -0.65 13.53
N ASN A 274 -13.01 -1.76 13.51
CA ASN A 274 -12.07 -2.13 14.58
C ASN A 274 -10.67 -1.52 14.37
N ALA A 275 -10.43 -0.82 13.26
CA ALA A 275 -9.23 -0.02 13.06
C ALA A 275 -9.48 1.44 13.45
N THR A 276 -8.43 2.10 13.94
CA THR A 276 -8.48 3.51 14.30
C THR A 276 -7.90 4.36 13.17
N TYR A 277 -8.67 5.33 12.70
CA TYR A 277 -8.21 6.31 11.72
C TYR A 277 -7.14 7.23 12.34
N ILE A 278 -6.02 7.41 11.66
CA ILE A 278 -4.91 8.27 12.08
C ILE A 278 -4.79 9.49 11.16
N ASN A 279 -4.73 9.26 9.84
CA ASN A 279 -4.56 10.34 8.87
C ASN A 279 -5.33 10.06 7.58
N THR A 280 -5.57 11.12 6.81
CA THR A 280 -6.39 11.10 5.61
C THR A 280 -5.83 10.22 4.51
N ALA A 281 -6.72 9.73 3.65
CA ALA A 281 -6.38 9.12 2.38
C ALA A 281 -5.59 10.12 1.53
N THR A 282 -4.61 9.64 0.78
CA THR A 282 -3.78 10.42 -0.13
C THR A 282 -3.06 9.49 -1.09
N ASN A 283 -2.84 9.94 -2.32
CA ASN A 283 -2.04 9.23 -3.32
C ASN A 283 -0.54 9.59 -3.24
N SER A 284 -0.11 10.38 -2.26
CA SER A 284 1.28 10.87 -2.17
C SER A 284 2.26 9.85 -1.60
N TYR A 285 1.80 8.78 -0.92
CA TYR A 285 2.66 7.71 -0.39
C TYR A 285 1.89 6.43 -0.10
N ASN A 286 2.60 5.31 -0.11
CA ASN A 286 2.06 3.98 0.19
C ASN A 286 2.54 3.42 1.54
N CYS A 287 2.15 2.16 1.85
CA CYS A 287 2.52 1.48 3.08
C CYS A 287 4.04 1.29 3.25
N HIS A 288 4.74 1.00 2.16
CA HIS A 288 6.19 0.80 2.20
C HIS A 288 6.92 2.10 2.46
N SER A 289 6.54 3.18 1.79
CA SER A 289 7.12 4.50 2.07
C SER A 289 6.85 4.93 3.50
N TYR A 290 5.62 4.78 3.99
CA TYR A 290 5.31 5.08 5.38
C TYR A 290 6.21 4.31 6.34
N ALA A 291 6.25 2.98 6.18
CA ALA A 291 6.97 2.12 7.11
C ALA A 291 8.49 2.27 7.06
N TRP A 292 9.10 2.31 5.87
CA TRP A 292 10.54 2.19 5.71
C TRP A 292 11.27 3.51 5.47
N ASN A 293 10.57 4.55 5.02
CA ASN A 293 11.15 5.84 4.67
C ASN A 293 10.64 6.99 5.55
N MET A 294 9.33 7.24 5.55
CA MET A 294 8.76 8.43 6.21
C MET A 294 8.89 8.39 7.73
N THR A 295 8.65 7.25 8.37
CA THR A 295 8.85 7.11 9.84
C THR A 295 10.32 7.20 10.25
N ASP A 296 11.22 7.17 9.29
CA ASP A 296 12.65 7.39 9.45
C ASP A 296 13.09 8.82 9.05
N GLY A 297 12.14 9.70 8.71
CA GLY A 297 12.37 11.11 8.37
C GLY A 297 12.53 11.39 6.89
N GLY A 298 12.25 10.42 6.00
CA GLY A 298 12.28 10.61 4.56
C GLY A 298 11.02 11.30 4.02
N ALA A 299 11.10 11.78 2.77
CA ALA A 299 9.98 12.45 2.08
C ALA A 299 8.89 11.46 1.67
N THR A 300 7.69 11.99 1.40
CA THR A 300 6.57 11.22 0.83
C THR A 300 6.90 10.77 -0.59
N CYS A 301 6.67 9.52 -0.89
CA CYS A 301 6.68 8.93 -2.24
C CYS A 301 6.04 7.54 -2.19
N TRP A 302 5.86 6.91 -3.33
CA TRP A 302 5.57 5.48 -3.41
C TRP A 302 6.87 4.71 -3.55
N ILE A 303 7.04 3.63 -2.79
CA ILE A 303 8.18 2.71 -2.87
C ILE A 303 7.64 1.32 -3.18
N ASN A 304 8.45 0.49 -3.83
CA ASN A 304 8.08 -0.88 -4.22
C ASN A 304 6.86 -0.92 -5.13
N HIS A 305 6.70 0.12 -5.94
CA HIS A 305 5.76 0.07 -7.05
C HIS A 305 6.37 -0.86 -8.09
N SER A 306 6.00 -2.12 -8.02
CA SER A 306 6.62 -3.18 -8.79
C SER A 306 6.30 -3.07 -10.27
N LYS A 307 7.33 -2.96 -11.11
CA LYS A 307 7.24 -3.24 -12.55
C LYS A 307 7.19 -4.75 -12.85
N SER A 308 7.37 -5.60 -11.85
CA SER A 308 7.32 -7.04 -11.96
C SER A 308 5.98 -7.59 -11.44
N ASN A 309 5.47 -8.65 -12.09
CA ASN A 309 4.28 -9.40 -11.68
C ASN A 309 4.48 -10.17 -10.36
N ASP A 310 5.62 -10.02 -9.72
CA ASP A 310 5.95 -10.73 -8.51
C ASP A 310 5.65 -9.82 -7.31
N ALA A 311 4.46 -9.95 -6.75
CA ALA A 311 4.07 -9.31 -5.49
C ALA A 311 5.04 -9.65 -4.35
N THR A 312 5.83 -10.71 -4.51
CA THR A 312 6.88 -11.15 -3.58
C THR A 312 8.24 -10.54 -3.89
N SER A 313 8.43 -9.91 -5.06
CA SER A 313 9.70 -9.28 -5.42
C SER A 313 9.88 -7.95 -4.69
N ASN A 314 10.08 -7.98 -3.41
CA ASN A 314 10.39 -6.84 -2.53
C ASN A 314 11.66 -6.07 -2.94
N SER A 315 11.87 -5.89 -4.27
CA SER A 315 13.16 -5.47 -4.81
C SER A 315 13.62 -4.12 -4.27
N ASN A 316 12.70 -3.15 -4.12
CA ASN A 316 13.06 -1.82 -3.65
C ASN A 316 13.18 -1.73 -2.13
N ILE A 317 12.20 -2.26 -1.40
CA ILE A 317 12.22 -2.21 0.07
C ILE A 317 13.26 -3.14 0.68
N LYS A 318 13.70 -4.17 -0.05
CA LYS A 318 14.73 -5.09 0.41
C LYS A 318 16.03 -4.39 0.84
N ALA A 319 16.37 -3.27 0.22
CA ALA A 319 17.54 -2.47 0.59
C ALA A 319 17.53 -2.07 2.07
N TYR A 320 16.36 -1.81 2.67
CA TYR A 320 16.26 -1.41 4.07
C TYR A 320 16.70 -2.48 5.08
N TRP A 321 16.72 -3.77 4.70
CA TRP A 321 17.17 -4.86 5.57
C TRP A 321 18.31 -5.70 5.00
N SER A 322 18.76 -5.43 3.78
CA SER A 322 19.95 -6.06 3.21
C SER A 322 21.20 -5.20 3.33
N ASP A 323 21.06 -3.93 3.66
CA ASP A 323 22.18 -3.01 3.85
C ASP A 323 23.01 -3.36 5.10
N PRO A 324 24.30 -2.97 5.14
CA PRO A 324 25.17 -3.15 6.32
C PRO A 324 24.60 -2.51 7.58
N LEU A 325 24.02 -1.31 7.46
CA LEU A 325 23.32 -0.59 8.51
C LEU A 325 21.88 -0.35 8.07
N GLY A 326 20.92 -0.92 8.77
CA GLY A 326 19.52 -0.82 8.43
C GLY A 326 18.67 -1.63 9.39
N TYR A 327 17.73 -2.39 8.87
CA TYR A 327 16.86 -3.23 9.66
C TYR A 327 17.32 -4.69 9.59
N ILE A 328 17.38 -5.35 10.73
CA ILE A 328 17.69 -6.77 10.86
C ILE A 328 16.44 -7.53 11.26
N GLU A 329 16.24 -8.69 10.66
CA GLU A 329 15.11 -9.55 11.01
C GLU A 329 15.23 -10.03 12.46
N THR A 330 14.12 -10.15 13.17
CA THR A 330 14.03 -10.64 14.53
C THR A 330 12.82 -11.53 14.69
N THR A 331 12.96 -12.61 15.47
CA THR A 331 11.83 -13.46 15.86
C THR A 331 11.11 -12.91 17.09
N ASN A 332 11.67 -11.88 17.75
CA ASN A 332 11.06 -11.27 18.92
C ASN A 332 10.24 -10.04 18.50
N GLU A 333 8.92 -10.22 18.40
CA GLU A 333 7.99 -9.13 18.08
C GLU A 333 8.12 -7.93 19.04
N ALA A 334 8.48 -8.16 20.31
CA ALA A 334 8.61 -7.08 21.28
C ALA A 334 9.70 -6.07 20.91
N GLU A 335 10.76 -6.51 20.23
CA GLU A 335 11.88 -5.68 19.77
C GLU A 335 11.65 -5.08 18.38
N ALA A 336 10.63 -5.56 17.65
CA ALA A 336 10.35 -5.08 16.31
C ALA A 336 9.86 -3.65 16.31
N THR A 337 10.25 -2.90 15.28
CA THR A 337 9.73 -1.56 14.99
C THR A 337 9.06 -1.49 13.63
N LYS A 338 9.44 -2.38 12.71
CA LYS A 338 8.89 -2.50 11.36
C LYS A 338 8.38 -3.91 11.12
N ILE A 339 7.33 -4.02 10.34
CA ILE A 339 6.67 -5.27 10.00
C ILE A 339 6.52 -5.33 8.47
N HIS A 340 6.85 -6.47 7.88
CA HIS A 340 6.62 -6.77 6.48
C HIS A 340 5.70 -7.99 6.35
N TYR A 341 4.56 -7.81 5.69
CA TYR A 341 3.61 -8.87 5.34
C TYR A 341 3.98 -9.42 3.97
N TYR A 342 4.82 -10.44 3.95
CA TYR A 342 5.51 -10.91 2.73
C TYR A 342 4.61 -11.60 1.69
N GLN A 343 3.38 -12.00 2.06
CA GLN A 343 2.40 -12.57 1.12
C GLN A 343 1.34 -11.56 0.67
N SER A 344 1.35 -10.34 1.20
CA SER A 344 0.35 -9.31 0.91
C SER A 344 0.96 -8.04 0.32
N ASP A 345 2.26 -8.05 0.00
CA ASP A 345 3.02 -6.86 -0.43
C ASP A 345 2.68 -5.62 0.41
N HIS A 346 2.73 -5.79 1.74
CA HIS A 346 2.31 -4.77 2.68
C HIS A 346 3.34 -4.57 3.80
N SER A 347 3.41 -3.35 4.33
CA SER A 347 4.29 -2.99 5.44
C SER A 347 3.59 -2.14 6.48
N ALA A 348 3.99 -2.32 7.73
CA ALA A 348 3.49 -1.56 8.87
C ALA A 348 4.63 -1.18 9.81
N VAL A 349 4.36 -0.27 10.74
CA VAL A 349 5.20 0.00 11.89
C VAL A 349 4.48 -0.42 13.17
N LYS A 350 5.25 -0.74 14.18
CA LYS A 350 4.70 -0.97 15.51
C LYS A 350 4.14 0.34 16.07
N SER A 351 2.89 0.32 16.51
CA SER A 351 2.27 1.49 17.11
C SER A 351 2.84 1.77 18.51
N SER A 352 2.73 3.03 18.95
CA SER A 352 2.93 3.39 20.36
C SER A 352 1.85 2.80 21.28
N VAL A 353 0.71 2.38 20.73
CA VAL A 353 -0.34 1.65 21.45
C VAL A 353 0.00 0.16 21.42
N SER A 354 0.18 -0.43 22.60
CA SER A 354 0.56 -1.84 22.73
C SER A 354 -0.45 -2.76 22.04
N GLY A 355 0.05 -3.75 21.29
CA GLY A 355 -0.74 -4.73 20.55
C GLY A 355 -1.27 -4.24 19.21
N TYR A 356 -0.90 -3.03 18.76
CA TYR A 356 -1.35 -2.46 17.49
C TYR A 356 -0.19 -2.12 16.57
N TYR A 357 -0.49 -2.12 15.26
CA TYR A 357 0.39 -1.63 14.19
C TYR A 357 -0.26 -0.42 13.51
N GLU A 358 0.55 0.35 12.78
CA GLU A 358 0.12 1.47 11.97
C GLU A 358 0.58 1.27 10.54
N SER A 359 -0.34 1.38 9.59
CA SER A 359 -0.04 1.20 8.18
C SER A 359 -0.91 2.08 7.29
N LYS A 360 -0.33 2.52 6.19
CA LYS A 360 -1.05 3.18 5.10
C LYS A 360 -1.71 2.11 4.24
N TRP A 361 -2.98 2.28 3.91
CA TRP A 361 -3.73 1.32 3.09
C TRP A 361 -3.79 1.79 1.63
N GLY A 362 -2.65 1.66 0.91
CA GLY A 362 -2.48 2.18 -0.43
C GLY A 362 -2.82 3.68 -0.52
N PRO A 363 -3.63 4.16 -1.50
CA PRO A 363 -4.17 5.51 -1.50
C PRO A 363 -5.20 5.78 -0.38
N GLY A 364 -5.73 4.75 0.29
CA GLY A 364 -6.63 4.88 1.43
C GLY A 364 -5.99 5.58 2.65
N PRO A 365 -6.65 5.62 3.80
CA PRO A 365 -6.16 6.33 4.99
C PRO A 365 -4.98 5.61 5.67
N LEU A 366 -4.27 6.35 6.54
CA LEU A 366 -3.37 5.78 7.52
C LEU A 366 -4.20 5.28 8.71
N MET A 367 -4.05 4.01 9.05
CA MET A 367 -4.85 3.34 10.06
C MET A 367 -3.99 2.67 11.12
N ARG A 368 -4.50 2.62 12.37
CA ARG A 368 -3.98 1.77 13.45
C ARG A 368 -4.90 0.57 13.59
N HIS A 369 -4.33 -0.63 13.58
CA HIS A 369 -5.09 -1.87 13.53
C HIS A 369 -4.41 -2.99 14.34
N ALA A 370 -5.18 -4.00 14.74
CA ALA A 370 -4.61 -5.24 15.27
C ALA A 370 -3.74 -5.93 14.19
N PRO A 371 -2.75 -6.73 14.56
CA PRO A 371 -1.78 -7.31 13.62
C PRO A 371 -2.38 -8.04 12.41
N GLY A 372 -3.49 -8.76 12.60
CA GLY A 372 -4.19 -9.52 11.55
C GLY A 372 -5.38 -8.81 10.92
N TYR A 373 -5.70 -7.57 11.34
CA TYR A 373 -6.90 -6.87 10.93
C TYR A 373 -6.60 -5.78 9.90
N GLY A 374 -7.18 -5.89 8.71
CA GLY A 374 -6.99 -4.91 7.64
C GLY A 374 -7.55 -5.40 6.30
N PRO A 375 -7.38 -4.63 5.21
CA PRO A 375 -7.92 -4.93 3.89
C PRO A 375 -7.07 -5.91 3.07
N TYR A 376 -6.25 -6.71 3.70
CA TYR A 376 -5.33 -7.66 3.06
C TYR A 376 -5.60 -9.08 3.53
N THR A 377 -5.40 -10.05 2.63
CA THR A 377 -5.37 -11.46 2.98
C THR A 377 -3.99 -11.86 3.53
N ASN A 378 -3.91 -13.01 4.23
CA ASN A 378 -2.64 -13.56 4.73
C ASN A 378 -1.87 -12.63 5.68
N MET A 379 -2.54 -11.80 6.45
CA MET A 379 -1.89 -10.88 7.40
C MET A 379 -1.24 -11.61 8.60
N ASP A 380 -1.38 -12.93 8.71
CA ASP A 380 -0.63 -13.77 9.66
C ASP A 380 0.81 -14.04 9.19
N LYS A 381 1.12 -13.85 7.90
CA LYS A 381 2.43 -14.10 7.27
C LYS A 381 3.31 -12.85 7.36
N ARG A 382 4.07 -12.72 8.46
CA ARG A 382 4.82 -11.52 8.82
C ARG A 382 6.28 -11.80 9.13
N HIS A 383 7.15 -10.88 8.71
CA HIS A 383 8.52 -10.75 9.19
C HIS A 383 8.63 -9.50 10.07
N TYR A 384 9.39 -9.61 11.13
CA TYR A 384 9.63 -8.56 12.10
C TYR A 384 11.04 -8.01 11.99
N TYR A 385 11.21 -6.69 12.09
CA TYR A 385 12.49 -6.04 11.92
C TYR A 385 12.77 -5.02 13.02
N LYS A 386 14.02 -4.99 13.49
CA LYS A 386 14.55 -3.97 14.39
C LYS A 386 15.76 -3.31 13.76
N PHE A 387 16.05 -2.06 14.12
CA PHE A 387 17.20 -1.37 13.60
C PHE A 387 18.51 -1.96 14.15
N GLY A 388 19.56 -2.09 13.30
CA GLY A 388 20.82 -2.67 13.72
C GLY A 388 21.88 -2.71 12.62
N VAL A 389 22.94 -3.45 12.89
CA VAL A 389 24.06 -3.70 11.97
C VAL A 389 23.96 -5.14 11.48
N ASN A 390 23.80 -5.33 10.18
CA ASN A 390 23.72 -6.64 9.53
C ASN A 390 25.12 -7.26 9.37
N TYR A 391 26.05 -6.46 8.82
CA TYR A 391 27.44 -6.85 8.59
C TYR A 391 28.32 -5.61 8.45
N THR A 392 29.64 -5.79 8.42
CA THR A 392 30.58 -4.70 8.15
C THR A 392 30.91 -4.65 6.66
N ALA A 393 30.53 -3.55 6.00
CA ALA A 393 30.92 -3.31 4.61
C ALA A 393 32.35 -2.81 4.52
N THR A 394 33.00 -3.09 3.38
CA THR A 394 34.31 -2.51 3.03
C THR A 394 34.12 -1.62 1.79
N GLU A 395 34.52 -0.35 1.90
CA GLU A 395 34.35 0.67 0.87
C GLU A 395 35.64 1.47 0.67
N THR A 396 35.71 2.25 -0.42
CA THR A 396 36.81 3.18 -0.64
C THR A 396 36.41 4.59 -0.20
N LEU A 397 37.37 5.36 0.38
CA LEU A 397 37.18 6.78 0.61
C LEU A 397 37.25 7.57 -0.71
N ASN A 398 36.62 8.74 -0.73
CA ASN A 398 36.92 9.76 -1.73
C ASN A 398 38.11 10.59 -1.26
N CYS A 399 38.94 11.00 -2.21
CA CYS A 399 40.04 11.98 -1.97
C CYS A 399 39.78 13.20 -2.87
N ASN A 400 39.95 14.40 -2.34
CA ASN A 400 39.74 15.66 -3.05
C ASN A 400 40.74 15.86 -4.23
N THR A 401 41.92 15.22 -4.20
CA THR A 401 42.89 15.25 -5.29
C THR A 401 42.55 14.29 -6.44
N GLY A 402 41.60 13.39 -6.23
CA GLY A 402 41.16 12.37 -7.23
C GLY A 402 42.23 11.32 -7.57
N SER A 403 43.50 11.54 -7.25
CA SER A 403 44.61 10.61 -7.40
C SER A 403 45.09 10.11 -6.04
N GLY A 404 45.55 8.88 -5.96
CA GLY A 404 46.21 8.37 -4.74
C GLY A 404 47.60 8.99 -4.46
N ILE A 405 47.99 10.00 -5.22
CA ILE A 405 49.32 10.65 -5.12
C ILE A 405 49.15 12.02 -4.47
N THR A 406 49.95 12.31 -3.45
CA THR A 406 50.05 13.60 -2.80
C THR A 406 51.52 13.91 -2.52
N GLN A 407 51.84 15.15 -2.08
CA GLN A 407 53.21 15.57 -1.77
C GLN A 407 53.38 15.81 -0.28
N VAL A 408 54.61 15.67 0.19
CA VAL A 408 54.98 16.02 1.59
C VAL A 408 54.58 17.45 1.90
N GLY A 409 53.89 17.66 3.02
CA GLY A 409 53.43 18.97 3.48
C GLY A 409 52.18 19.50 2.83
N ILE A 410 51.60 18.78 1.84
CA ILE A 410 50.35 19.17 1.20
C ILE A 410 49.19 18.46 1.89
N ALA A 411 48.20 19.24 2.31
CA ALA A 411 47.00 18.74 2.95
C ALA A 411 46.03 18.14 1.90
N SER A 412 45.56 16.92 2.14
CA SER A 412 44.56 16.26 1.33
C SER A 412 43.32 15.88 2.18
N THR A 413 42.14 16.08 1.66
CA THR A 413 40.89 15.75 2.36
C THR A 413 40.32 14.44 1.86
N TYR A 414 40.06 13.55 2.78
CA TYR A 414 39.44 12.25 2.57
C TYR A 414 38.06 12.21 3.20
N ASN A 415 37.08 11.61 2.55
CA ASN A 415 35.75 11.48 3.12
C ASN A 415 35.09 10.17 2.71
N THR A 416 34.11 9.73 3.48
CA THR A 416 33.27 8.60 3.10
C THR A 416 32.41 8.98 1.88
N LYS A 417 32.22 8.03 0.93
CA LYS A 417 31.43 8.26 -0.30
C LYS A 417 29.95 8.53 -0.04
N LYS A 418 29.46 8.05 1.11
CA LYS A 418 28.04 8.16 1.50
C LYS A 418 27.91 9.01 2.76
N THR A 419 26.78 9.68 2.89
CA THR A 419 26.40 10.35 4.13
C THR A 419 25.64 9.36 5.00
N TYR A 420 26.24 8.89 6.06
CA TYR A 420 25.67 7.92 6.98
C TYR A 420 24.92 8.63 8.12
N PHE A 421 23.62 8.72 8.04
CA PHE A 421 22.79 9.53 8.95
C PHE A 421 22.74 9.03 10.39
N ARG A 422 23.01 7.75 10.65
CA ARG A 422 22.96 7.16 11.99
C ARG A 422 24.32 6.73 12.55
N THR A 423 25.40 7.22 11.98
CA THR A 423 26.73 6.97 12.54
C THR A 423 26.85 7.64 13.90
N THR A 424 27.15 6.86 14.93
CA THR A 424 27.35 7.35 16.29
C THR A 424 28.79 7.79 16.53
N LYS A 425 29.75 7.22 15.78
CA LYS A 425 31.18 7.51 15.90
C LYS A 425 31.90 7.21 14.60
N TYR A 426 32.82 8.09 14.19
CA TYR A 426 33.82 7.86 13.15
C TYR A 426 35.18 7.70 13.82
N VAL A 427 35.94 6.68 13.41
CA VAL A 427 37.32 6.46 13.89
C VAL A 427 38.23 6.46 12.68
N TRP A 428 39.12 7.42 12.64
CA TRP A 428 40.12 7.57 11.60
C TRP A 428 41.44 6.99 12.04
N ARG A 429 42.17 6.33 11.13
CA ARG A 429 43.48 5.75 11.36
C ARG A 429 44.29 5.82 10.08
N VAL A 430 45.62 6.04 10.24
CA VAL A 430 46.58 6.03 9.14
C VAL A 430 47.65 4.99 9.45
N GLU A 431 47.85 4.05 8.53
CA GLU A 431 48.92 3.04 8.62
C GLU A 431 50.02 3.33 7.60
N ASN A 432 51.28 3.09 7.96
CA ASN A 432 52.42 3.14 7.06
C ASN A 432 52.50 1.83 6.20
N ALA A 433 53.47 1.76 5.28
CA ALA A 433 53.69 0.59 4.42
C ALA A 433 54.00 -0.74 5.17
N LYS A 434 54.35 -0.66 6.48
CA LYS A 434 54.59 -1.83 7.32
C LYS A 434 53.33 -2.28 8.08
N GLY A 435 52.24 -1.49 7.99
CA GLY A 435 51.02 -1.74 8.75
C GLY A 435 51.04 -1.14 10.17
N ASP A 436 52.06 -0.30 10.51
CA ASP A 436 52.11 0.38 11.79
C ASP A 436 51.11 1.54 11.79
N ASP A 437 50.36 1.72 12.87
CA ASP A 437 49.48 2.87 13.06
C ASP A 437 50.35 4.11 13.35
N VAL A 438 50.26 5.07 12.46
CA VAL A 438 51.03 6.34 12.52
C VAL A 438 50.13 7.56 12.65
N THR A 439 48.86 7.38 13.02
CA THR A 439 47.85 8.45 13.13
C THR A 439 48.31 9.59 14.04
N ASP A 440 48.89 9.25 15.18
CA ASP A 440 49.39 10.21 16.19
C ASP A 440 50.93 10.40 16.15
N SER A 441 51.56 9.97 15.05
CA SER A 441 53.01 10.09 14.89
C SER A 441 53.40 11.46 14.29
N PRO A 442 54.65 11.91 14.44
CA PRO A 442 55.11 13.13 13.78
C PRO A 442 55.16 13.04 12.24
N ASP A 443 55.00 11.86 11.69
CA ASP A 443 54.95 11.64 10.23
C ASP A 443 53.62 12.08 9.59
N VAL A 444 52.55 12.31 10.40
CA VAL A 444 51.20 12.61 9.97
C VAL A 444 50.57 13.70 10.86
N SER A 445 49.89 14.67 10.23
CA SER A 445 48.93 15.54 10.93
C SER A 445 47.53 15.28 10.39
N ILE A 446 46.58 15.10 11.27
CA ILE A 446 45.18 14.79 10.90
C ILE A 446 44.20 15.72 11.61
N ASP A 447 43.32 16.36 10.85
CA ASP A 447 42.18 17.13 11.33
C ASP A 447 40.88 16.42 10.92
N ILE A 448 40.06 16.04 11.91
CA ILE A 448 38.90 15.18 11.73
C ILE A 448 37.61 15.98 11.95
N ILE A 449 36.76 15.99 10.93
CA ILE A 449 35.42 16.56 11.00
C ILE A 449 34.39 15.48 10.55
N LYS A 450 33.91 14.72 11.53
CA LYS A 450 32.91 13.64 11.30
C LYS A 450 33.40 12.61 10.27
N ASN A 451 32.72 12.54 9.11
CA ASN A 451 33.02 11.61 8.02
C ASN A 451 34.07 12.10 7.04
N ALA A 452 34.79 13.17 7.39
CA ALA A 452 35.88 13.71 6.63
C ALA A 452 37.14 13.91 7.53
N ALA A 453 38.30 13.71 6.95
CA ALA A 453 39.58 14.01 7.59
C ALA A 453 40.49 14.73 6.60
N THR A 454 41.13 15.82 7.05
CA THR A 454 42.21 16.49 6.32
C THR A 454 43.52 15.99 6.85
N ILE A 455 44.35 15.39 6.00
CA ILE A 455 45.61 14.73 6.36
C ILE A 455 46.73 15.38 5.63
N THR A 456 47.79 15.73 6.40
CA THR A 456 49.07 16.20 5.89
C THR A 456 50.15 15.18 6.25
N PHE A 457 50.85 14.65 5.26
CA PHE A 457 51.96 13.73 5.45
C PHE A 457 53.27 14.51 5.50
N HIS A 458 54.09 14.24 6.49
CA HIS A 458 55.42 14.90 6.70
C HIS A 458 56.57 14.01 6.26
N LYS A 459 56.29 12.83 5.76
CA LYS A 459 57.29 11.85 5.31
C LYS A 459 56.85 11.14 4.03
N ILE A 460 57.77 10.93 3.13
CA ILE A 460 57.59 10.15 1.87
C ILE A 460 57.25 8.70 2.19
N GLY A 461 56.32 8.12 1.46
CA GLY A 461 55.99 6.70 1.62
C GLY A 461 54.59 6.33 1.13
N ASN A 462 54.24 5.04 1.30
CA ASN A 462 52.91 4.55 1.09
C ASN A 462 52.16 4.51 2.41
N TYR A 463 50.95 5.00 2.41
CA TYR A 463 50.06 5.02 3.57
C TYR A 463 48.69 4.45 3.21
N THR A 464 48.04 3.79 4.17
CA THR A 464 46.66 3.40 4.07
C THR A 464 45.87 4.18 5.10
N ILE A 465 44.84 4.89 4.62
CA ILE A 465 43.95 5.70 5.46
C ILE A 465 42.68 4.92 5.67
N TYR A 466 42.21 4.80 6.90
CA TYR A 466 40.99 4.12 7.28
C TYR A 466 40.02 5.08 7.95
N CYS A 467 38.72 4.87 7.67
CA CYS A 467 37.63 5.45 8.44
C CYS A 467 36.65 4.32 8.80
N GLU A 468 36.54 4.05 10.08
CA GLU A 468 35.56 3.09 10.61
C GLU A 468 34.32 3.81 11.09
N CYS A 469 33.14 3.38 10.54
CA CYS A 469 31.84 3.95 10.87
C CYS A 469 31.12 3.03 11.86
N TYR A 470 30.72 3.58 13.00
CA TYR A 470 30.11 2.84 14.10
C TYR A 470 28.64 3.20 14.29
N TYR A 471 27.84 2.17 14.64
CA TYR A 471 26.55 2.32 15.27
C TYR A 471 26.59 1.64 16.64
N GLY A 472 26.53 2.46 17.70
CA GLY A 472 26.85 2.00 19.06
C GLY A 472 28.27 1.44 19.12
N SER A 473 28.43 0.18 19.52
CA SER A 473 29.73 -0.52 19.60
C SER A 473 30.07 -1.33 18.32
N LYS A 474 29.20 -1.37 17.33
CA LYS A 474 29.39 -2.19 16.13
C LYS A 474 29.86 -1.38 14.94
N ILE A 475 30.87 -1.88 14.25
CA ILE A 475 31.33 -1.33 12.97
C ILE A 475 30.40 -1.85 11.88
N TYR A 476 29.83 -0.95 11.08
CA TYR A 476 29.00 -1.30 9.93
C TYR A 476 29.64 -0.93 8.59
N ALA A 477 30.65 -0.04 8.57
CA ALA A 477 31.43 0.25 7.38
C ALA A 477 32.90 0.51 7.78
N ARG A 478 33.80 -0.06 6.99
CA ARG A 478 35.23 0.22 7.04
C ARG A 478 35.62 0.76 5.66
N CYS A 479 35.93 2.05 5.62
CA CYS A 479 36.34 2.75 4.42
C CYS A 479 37.84 2.92 4.41
N TRP A 480 38.49 2.78 3.26
CA TRP A 480 39.94 2.87 3.15
C TRP A 480 40.40 3.57 1.86
N PHE A 481 41.63 4.06 1.85
CA PHE A 481 42.25 4.68 0.70
C PHE A 481 43.77 4.51 0.79
N GLU A 482 44.40 4.17 -0.34
CA GLU A 482 45.85 4.10 -0.43
C GLU A 482 46.42 5.42 -0.96
N ALA A 483 47.36 6.02 -0.25
CA ALA A 483 48.02 7.24 -0.63
C ALA A 483 49.54 7.01 -0.83
N LEU A 484 50.05 7.42 -1.98
CA LEU A 484 51.46 7.53 -2.26
C LEU A 484 51.89 8.98 -2.01
N VAL A 485 52.81 9.16 -1.08
CA VAL A 485 53.38 10.49 -0.72
C VAL A 485 54.76 10.63 -1.38
N GLU A 486 54.85 11.58 -2.29
CA GLU A 486 56.08 11.94 -3.03
C GLU A 486 56.73 13.18 -2.40
N PRO A 487 57.98 13.49 -2.80
CA PRO A 487 58.72 14.65 -2.31
C PRO A 487 58.02 15.98 -2.55
#